data_0a50eddfff2559b8b516572d937cc3f1
#
_entry.id   0a50eddfff2559b8b516572d937cc3f1
#
_cell.length_a   1.000
_cell.length_b   1.000
_cell.length_c   1.000
_cell.angle_alpha   90.00
_cell.angle_beta   90.00
_cell.angle_gamma   90.00
#
_symmetry.space_group_name_H-M   'P 1'
#
loop_
_entity.id
_entity.type
_entity.pdbx_description
1 polymer ?
#
loop_
_entity_poly.entity_id
_entity_poly.type
_entity_poly.pdbx_seq_one_letter_code
_entity_poly.pdbx_strand_id
1 'polypeptide(L)'
;MEPVPPTPQHQWIKQLVGEWTITGTCTMPDGSTGESKATESAHMVGDYFLHAVLKGKVPGMDVPVECVLIIGFDPDANNFVGTWIGSPMPNLINYTGSLSEDQTTLTLTCDAPDLEDQAKTSAYRDVIVITSDSTREFHSEIQLEDGSWNRFMSSYYTRSETPPPS
;
A
#
# COMPACT_ATOMS: atom_id res chain seq x y z
N MET A 1 -31.24 3.49 8.91
CA MET A 1 -30.26 3.95 7.88
C MET A 1 -30.17 2.86 6.81
N GLU A 2 -30.47 3.21 5.58
CA GLU A 2 -30.31 2.28 4.46
C GLU A 2 -28.85 2.26 4.01
N PRO A 3 -28.27 1.08 3.73
CA PRO A 3 -26.91 1.02 3.21
C PRO A 3 -26.79 1.72 1.85
N VAL A 4 -25.75 2.51 1.68
CA VAL A 4 -25.44 3.12 0.40
C VAL A 4 -24.90 2.02 -0.54
N PRO A 5 -25.40 1.91 -1.78
CA PRO A 5 -24.87 0.92 -2.70
C PRO A 5 -23.38 1.14 -2.97
N PRO A 6 -22.57 0.06 -3.06
CA PRO A 6 -21.16 0.20 -3.42
C PRO A 6 -21.00 0.76 -4.84
N THR A 7 -20.01 1.62 -5.02
CA THR A 7 -19.65 2.21 -6.31
C THR A 7 -18.72 1.30 -7.12
N PRO A 8 -18.47 1.60 -8.42
CA PRO A 8 -17.43 0.89 -9.18
C PRO A 8 -16.04 0.94 -8.54
N GLN A 9 -15.72 2.02 -7.82
CA GLN A 9 -14.46 2.14 -7.10
C GLN A 9 -14.38 1.17 -5.92
N HIS A 10 -15.47 0.93 -5.21
CA HIS A 10 -15.53 -0.12 -4.19
C HIS A 10 -15.33 -1.52 -4.80
N GLN A 11 -15.89 -1.76 -5.99
CA GLN A 11 -15.67 -3.02 -6.72
C GLN A 11 -14.19 -3.17 -7.13
N TRP A 12 -13.54 -2.08 -7.52
CA TRP A 12 -12.12 -2.10 -7.86
C TRP A 12 -11.27 -2.58 -6.68
N ILE A 13 -11.56 -2.11 -5.48
CA ILE A 13 -10.84 -2.48 -4.25
C ILE A 13 -10.89 -4.00 -4.02
N LYS A 14 -11.99 -4.66 -4.36
CA LYS A 14 -12.19 -6.10 -4.14
C LYS A 14 -11.19 -6.99 -4.86
N GLN A 15 -10.57 -6.53 -5.93
CA GLN A 15 -9.52 -7.30 -6.60
C GLN A 15 -8.22 -7.42 -5.79
N LEU A 16 -8.06 -6.61 -4.74
CA LEU A 16 -6.93 -6.69 -3.82
C LEU A 16 -7.12 -7.76 -2.72
N VAL A 17 -8.32 -8.33 -2.60
CA VAL A 17 -8.64 -9.36 -1.61
C VAL A 17 -7.89 -10.65 -1.93
N GLY A 18 -7.41 -11.34 -0.90
CA GLY A 18 -6.79 -12.65 -1.00
C GLY A 18 -5.55 -12.79 -0.15
N GLU A 19 -4.89 -13.91 -0.36
CA GLU A 19 -3.59 -14.21 0.26
C GLU A 19 -2.49 -13.95 -0.78
N TRP A 20 -1.49 -13.19 -0.39
CA TRP A 20 -0.43 -12.75 -1.28
C TRP A 20 0.94 -13.10 -0.72
N THR A 21 1.85 -13.52 -1.59
CA THR A 21 3.28 -13.63 -1.32
C THR A 21 3.98 -12.41 -1.89
N ILE A 22 4.88 -11.80 -1.12
CA ILE A 22 5.50 -10.54 -1.47
C ILE A 22 7.01 -10.71 -1.51
N THR A 23 7.64 -10.25 -2.60
CA THR A 23 9.08 -10.04 -2.69
C THR A 23 9.34 -8.55 -2.83
N GLY A 24 10.22 -8.01 -2.00
CA GLY A 24 10.48 -6.57 -1.98
C GLY A 24 11.94 -6.24 -2.20
N THR A 25 12.19 -5.07 -2.77
CA THR A 25 13.53 -4.47 -2.91
C THR A 25 13.51 -3.03 -2.41
N CYS A 26 14.62 -2.59 -1.84
CA CYS A 26 14.80 -1.23 -1.34
C CYS A 26 16.19 -0.73 -1.69
N THR A 27 16.28 0.55 -2.04
CA THR A 27 17.55 1.26 -2.15
C THR A 27 17.73 2.12 -0.91
N MET A 28 18.77 1.83 -0.14
CA MET A 28 19.12 2.57 1.07
C MET A 28 19.75 3.93 0.70
N PRO A 29 19.76 4.93 1.63
CA PRO A 29 20.41 6.23 1.37
C PRO A 29 21.87 6.12 0.99
N ASP A 30 22.60 5.09 1.43
CA ASP A 30 23.99 4.83 1.08
C ASP A 30 24.18 4.17 -0.30
N GLY A 31 23.08 3.95 -1.04
CA GLY A 31 23.07 3.29 -2.35
C GLY A 31 23.05 1.77 -2.32
N SER A 32 23.11 1.14 -1.14
CA SER A 32 23.00 -0.31 -1.01
C SER A 32 21.56 -0.76 -1.27
N THR A 33 21.39 -2.03 -1.71
CA THR A 33 20.09 -2.63 -1.96
C THR A 33 19.82 -3.77 -0.98
N GLY A 34 18.56 -3.92 -0.58
CA GLY A 34 18.09 -5.02 0.27
C GLY A 34 16.92 -5.73 -0.37
N GLU A 35 16.81 -7.03 -0.11
CA GLU A 35 15.67 -7.86 -0.53
C GLU A 35 14.95 -8.40 0.69
N SER A 36 13.65 -8.64 0.55
CA SER A 36 12.83 -9.16 1.63
C SER A 36 11.68 -10.01 1.12
N LYS A 37 11.10 -10.80 2.02
CA LYS A 37 9.91 -11.60 1.77
C LYS A 37 8.89 -11.36 2.86
N ALA A 38 7.64 -11.22 2.46
CA ALA A 38 6.51 -11.05 3.35
C ALA A 38 5.27 -11.74 2.78
N THR A 39 4.21 -11.78 3.57
CA THR A 39 2.89 -12.24 3.15
C THR A 39 1.87 -11.18 3.52
N GLU A 40 0.78 -11.10 2.76
CA GLU A 40 -0.36 -10.24 3.06
C GLU A 40 -1.64 -11.04 3.01
N SER A 41 -2.48 -10.85 4.02
CA SER A 41 -3.85 -11.37 4.06
C SER A 41 -4.79 -10.19 3.98
N ALA A 42 -5.63 -10.15 2.95
CA ALA A 42 -6.52 -9.03 2.68
C ALA A 42 -7.96 -9.51 2.51
N HIS A 43 -8.88 -8.84 3.20
CA HIS A 43 -10.32 -9.12 3.13
C HIS A 43 -11.12 -7.81 3.16
N MET A 44 -12.37 -7.90 2.73
CA MET A 44 -13.27 -6.74 2.80
C MET A 44 -13.95 -6.67 4.17
N VAL A 45 -14.08 -5.45 4.67
CA VAL A 45 -14.97 -5.11 5.79
C VAL A 45 -16.26 -4.58 5.15
N GLY A 46 -17.25 -5.44 5.07
CA GLY A 46 -18.46 -5.16 4.28
C GLY A 46 -18.13 -4.99 2.80
N ASP A 47 -18.79 -4.05 2.14
CA ASP A 47 -18.62 -3.80 0.71
C ASP A 47 -17.76 -2.57 0.39
N TYR A 48 -17.20 -1.90 1.42
CA TYR A 48 -16.61 -0.57 1.24
C TYR A 48 -15.12 -0.51 1.52
N PHE A 49 -14.59 -1.29 2.47
CA PHE A 49 -13.22 -1.16 2.91
C PHE A 49 -12.44 -2.46 2.77
N LEU A 50 -11.23 -2.34 2.28
CA LEU A 50 -10.23 -3.39 2.36
C LEU A 50 -9.52 -3.28 3.70
N HIS A 51 -9.27 -4.42 4.33
CA HIS A 51 -8.39 -4.55 5.48
C HIS A 51 -7.30 -5.55 5.13
N ALA A 52 -6.07 -5.08 5.00
CA ALA A 52 -4.93 -5.89 4.59
C ALA A 52 -3.88 -5.92 5.71
N VAL A 53 -3.43 -7.11 6.08
CA VAL A 53 -2.38 -7.31 7.09
C VAL A 53 -1.16 -7.92 6.42
N LEU A 54 -0.05 -7.20 6.45
CA LEU A 54 1.24 -7.65 5.96
C LEU A 54 2.08 -8.11 7.14
N LYS A 55 2.70 -9.29 7.01
CA LYS A 55 3.63 -9.85 8.00
C LYS A 55 4.88 -10.36 7.29
N GLY A 56 6.03 -10.08 7.86
CA GLY A 56 7.30 -10.57 7.36
C GLY A 56 8.39 -9.53 7.43
N LYS A 57 9.32 -9.59 6.49
CA LYS A 57 10.39 -8.60 6.38
C LYS A 57 10.09 -7.65 5.25
N VAL A 58 10.24 -6.36 5.54
CA VAL A 58 10.21 -5.33 4.49
C VAL A 58 11.65 -4.91 4.17
N PRO A 59 11.88 -4.42 2.95
CA PRO A 59 13.22 -3.98 2.55
C PRO A 59 13.78 -2.92 3.51
N GLY A 60 15.06 -3.05 3.85
CA GLY A 60 15.76 -2.10 4.70
C GLY A 60 15.56 -2.29 6.20
N MET A 61 14.81 -3.31 6.63
CA MET A 61 14.59 -3.59 8.06
C MET A 61 15.06 -4.98 8.44
N ASP A 62 15.85 -5.07 9.50
CA ASP A 62 16.41 -6.34 9.98
C ASP A 62 15.44 -7.17 10.82
N VAL A 63 14.39 -6.52 11.32
CA VAL A 63 13.41 -7.17 12.19
C VAL A 63 12.11 -7.43 11.42
N PRO A 64 11.36 -8.48 11.75
CA PRO A 64 10.03 -8.70 11.18
C PRO A 64 9.08 -7.55 11.51
N VAL A 65 8.21 -7.23 10.57
CA VAL A 65 7.22 -6.17 10.73
C VAL A 65 5.80 -6.72 10.58
N GLU A 66 4.87 -6.02 11.16
CA GLU A 66 3.43 -6.19 10.93
C GLU A 66 2.86 -4.83 10.55
N CYS A 67 2.17 -4.78 9.42
CA CYS A 67 1.56 -3.56 8.91
C CYS A 67 0.09 -3.82 8.59
N VAL A 68 -0.74 -2.82 8.81
CA VAL A 68 -2.16 -2.85 8.42
C VAL A 68 -2.42 -1.70 7.48
N LEU A 69 -3.03 -2.02 6.34
CA LEU A 69 -3.48 -1.04 5.35
C LEU A 69 -4.98 -1.16 5.19
N ILE A 70 -5.67 -0.05 5.33
CA ILE A 70 -7.10 0.06 5.07
C ILE A 70 -7.29 0.96 3.87
N ILE A 71 -8.10 0.53 2.90
CA ILE A 71 -8.43 1.29 1.69
C ILE A 71 -9.94 1.31 1.53
N GLY A 72 -10.48 2.47 1.26
CA GLY A 72 -11.87 2.67 0.90
C GLY A 72 -12.02 3.74 -0.16
N PHE A 73 -13.25 4.07 -0.50
CA PHE A 73 -13.58 5.15 -1.42
C PHE A 73 -14.69 6.00 -0.83
N ASP A 74 -14.47 7.30 -0.80
CA ASP A 74 -15.46 8.28 -0.34
C ASP A 74 -16.21 8.84 -1.55
N PRO A 75 -17.49 8.47 -1.75
CA PRO A 75 -18.27 8.96 -2.89
C PRO A 75 -18.54 10.47 -2.84
N ASP A 76 -18.64 11.04 -1.65
CA ASP A 76 -18.92 12.46 -1.49
C ASP A 76 -17.72 13.32 -1.86
N ALA A 77 -16.53 12.89 -1.45
CA ALA A 77 -15.26 13.54 -1.80
C ALA A 77 -14.74 13.09 -3.18
N ASN A 78 -15.29 12.03 -3.74
CA ASN A 78 -14.88 11.43 -5.01
C ASN A 78 -13.38 11.08 -5.04
N ASN A 79 -12.88 10.51 -3.96
CA ASN A 79 -11.50 10.04 -3.88
C ASN A 79 -11.38 8.76 -3.07
N PHE A 80 -10.28 8.03 -3.29
CA PHE A 80 -9.91 6.93 -2.42
C PHE A 80 -9.38 7.51 -1.11
N VAL A 81 -9.65 6.79 -0.04
CA VAL A 81 -9.17 7.11 1.31
C VAL A 81 -8.51 5.87 1.89
N GLY A 82 -7.60 6.07 2.82
CA GLY A 82 -6.98 4.95 3.49
C GLY A 82 -6.19 5.37 4.71
N THR A 83 -5.73 4.36 5.43
CA THR A 83 -4.84 4.55 6.55
C THR A 83 -3.85 3.39 6.63
N TRP A 84 -2.66 3.68 7.08
CA TRP A 84 -1.62 2.69 7.30
C TRP A 84 -1.07 2.85 8.71
N ILE A 85 -0.88 1.71 9.38
CA ILE A 85 -0.12 1.59 10.62
C ILE A 85 0.86 0.44 10.49
N GLY A 86 1.98 0.54 11.19
CA GLY A 86 2.97 -0.51 11.15
C GLY A 86 3.83 -0.54 12.40
N SER A 87 4.33 -1.72 12.73
CA SER A 87 5.19 -1.93 13.90
C SER A 87 6.49 -1.12 13.90
N PRO A 88 7.05 -0.68 12.73
CA PRO A 88 8.30 0.09 12.74
C PRO A 88 8.19 1.52 13.24
N MET A 89 6.99 2.11 13.26
CA MET A 89 6.86 3.55 13.57
C MET A 89 5.51 3.83 14.26
N PRO A 90 5.49 4.82 15.19
CA PRO A 90 4.27 5.14 15.95
C PRO A 90 3.29 6.04 15.20
N ASN A 91 3.61 6.41 13.97
CA ASN A 91 2.78 7.34 13.19
C ASN A 91 1.65 6.60 12.49
N LEU A 92 0.45 7.14 12.59
CA LEU A 92 -0.68 6.74 11.76
C LEU A 92 -0.63 7.57 10.48
N ILE A 93 -0.62 6.90 9.33
CA ILE A 93 -0.54 7.55 8.02
C ILE A 93 -1.94 7.56 7.40
N ASN A 94 -2.39 8.72 6.95
CA ASN A 94 -3.64 8.87 6.23
C ASN A 94 -3.37 9.15 4.75
N TYR A 95 -4.11 8.45 3.91
CA TYR A 95 -4.02 8.58 2.45
C TYR A 95 -5.24 9.24 1.85
N THR A 96 -5.00 10.00 0.79
CA THR A 96 -5.99 10.30 -0.24
C THR A 96 -5.46 9.77 -1.56
N GLY A 97 -6.35 9.28 -2.42
CA GLY A 97 -5.88 8.63 -3.63
C GLY A 97 -6.80 8.78 -4.83
N SER A 98 -6.24 8.45 -5.97
CA SER A 98 -6.93 8.47 -7.26
C SER A 98 -6.53 7.27 -8.10
N LEU A 99 -7.47 6.83 -8.93
CA LEU A 99 -7.29 5.73 -9.86
C LEU A 99 -6.96 6.28 -11.25
N SER A 100 -6.03 5.63 -11.96
CA SER A 100 -5.71 5.96 -13.35
C SER A 100 -6.92 5.73 -14.26
N GLU A 101 -6.93 6.38 -15.44
CA GLU A 101 -8.02 6.26 -16.42
C GLU A 101 -8.23 4.82 -16.89
N ASP A 102 -7.14 4.06 -17.07
CA ASP A 102 -7.19 2.64 -17.45
C ASP A 102 -7.54 1.70 -16.28
N GLN A 103 -7.72 2.25 -15.07
CA GLN A 103 -8.08 1.52 -13.86
C GLN A 103 -7.05 0.46 -13.41
N THR A 104 -5.79 0.58 -13.82
CA THR A 104 -4.74 -0.34 -13.42
C THR A 104 -3.92 0.14 -12.23
N THR A 105 -3.93 1.45 -11.94
CA THR A 105 -3.01 2.07 -11.00
C THR A 105 -3.75 2.94 -9.98
N LEU A 106 -3.65 2.58 -8.72
CA LEU A 106 -4.11 3.40 -7.59
C LEU A 106 -2.93 4.11 -6.96
N THR A 107 -2.96 5.45 -6.96
CA THR A 107 -1.96 6.28 -6.31
C THR A 107 -2.51 6.84 -5.01
N LEU A 108 -1.87 6.50 -3.89
CA LEU A 108 -2.20 6.96 -2.54
C LEU A 108 -1.15 7.98 -2.10
N THR A 109 -1.57 9.18 -1.76
CA THR A 109 -0.66 10.23 -1.31
C THR A 109 -0.79 10.50 0.17
N CYS A 110 0.32 10.81 0.83
CA CYS A 110 0.35 11.14 2.25
C CYS A 110 1.54 12.04 2.58
N ASP A 111 1.51 12.58 3.79
CA ASP A 111 2.66 13.22 4.42
C ASP A 111 3.14 12.35 5.58
N ALA A 112 4.44 12.16 5.70
CA ALA A 112 5.04 11.32 6.72
C ALA A 112 6.44 11.84 7.07
N PRO A 113 7.05 11.38 8.19
CA PRO A 113 8.42 11.75 8.52
C PRO A 113 9.38 11.42 7.36
N ASP A 114 10.33 12.32 7.14
CA ASP A 114 11.34 12.16 6.09
C ASP A 114 12.26 10.97 6.38
N LEU A 115 12.74 10.30 5.34
CA LEU A 115 13.59 9.10 5.47
C LEU A 115 14.96 9.42 6.07
N GLU A 116 15.49 10.60 5.82
CA GLU A 116 16.83 11.01 6.28
C GLU A 116 16.76 11.85 7.55
N ASP A 117 15.71 12.66 7.70
CA ASP A 117 15.53 13.55 8.83
C ASP A 117 14.10 13.46 9.37
N GLN A 118 13.91 12.61 10.36
CA GLN A 118 12.59 12.36 10.97
C GLN A 118 11.97 13.58 11.65
N ALA A 119 12.74 14.64 11.86
CA ALA A 119 12.19 15.92 12.35
C ALA A 119 11.46 16.71 11.25
N LYS A 120 11.65 16.33 10.01
CA LYS A 120 10.98 16.90 8.84
C LYS A 120 9.84 16.01 8.36
N THR A 121 8.92 16.63 7.64
CA THR A 121 7.82 15.95 6.96
C THR A 121 8.02 16.06 5.45
N SER A 122 7.84 14.96 4.75
CA SER A 122 7.92 14.91 3.30
C SER A 122 6.64 14.33 2.72
N ALA A 123 6.35 14.66 1.47
CA ALA A 123 5.26 14.07 0.72
C ALA A 123 5.69 12.69 0.16
N TYR A 124 4.80 11.73 0.29
CA TYR A 124 4.99 10.37 -0.24
C TYR A 124 3.82 10.00 -1.12
N ARG A 125 4.06 9.07 -2.01
CA ARG A 125 3.00 8.35 -2.69
C ARG A 125 3.31 6.87 -2.72
N ASP A 126 2.31 6.10 -2.38
CA ASP A 126 2.30 4.64 -2.46
C ASP A 126 1.42 4.26 -3.64
N VAL A 127 1.95 3.45 -4.53
CA VAL A 127 1.32 3.15 -5.81
C VAL A 127 1.09 1.66 -5.93
N ILE A 128 -0.16 1.28 -6.19
CA ILE A 128 -0.58 -0.10 -6.44
C ILE A 128 -0.87 -0.24 -7.93
N VAL A 129 -0.18 -1.17 -8.60
CA VAL A 129 -0.36 -1.45 -10.03
C VAL A 129 -0.85 -2.87 -10.22
N ILE A 130 -2.04 -3.03 -10.79
CA ILE A 130 -2.58 -4.34 -11.14
C ILE A 130 -1.93 -4.80 -12.45
N THR A 131 -1.21 -5.91 -12.42
CA THR A 131 -0.51 -6.46 -13.58
C THR A 131 -1.21 -7.67 -14.18
N SER A 132 -1.97 -8.42 -13.38
CA SER A 132 -2.83 -9.51 -13.82
C SER A 132 -3.82 -9.88 -12.70
N ASP A 133 -4.67 -10.88 -12.92
CA ASP A 133 -5.58 -11.40 -11.88
C ASP A 133 -4.83 -12.00 -10.67
N SER A 134 -3.58 -12.40 -10.86
CA SER A 134 -2.78 -13.09 -9.85
C SER A 134 -1.53 -12.34 -9.44
N THR A 135 -1.23 -11.18 -10.04
CA THR A 135 -0.04 -10.39 -9.75
C THR A 135 -0.33 -8.90 -9.66
N ARG A 136 0.38 -8.21 -8.79
CA ARG A 136 0.36 -6.76 -8.69
C ARG A 136 1.70 -6.24 -8.16
N GLU A 137 1.96 -4.98 -8.38
CA GLU A 137 3.13 -4.30 -7.86
C GLU A 137 2.71 -3.24 -6.86
N PHE A 138 3.61 -2.98 -5.93
CA PHE A 138 3.50 -1.87 -4.99
C PHE A 138 4.84 -1.15 -4.96
N HIS A 139 4.83 0.17 -5.11
CA HIS A 139 6.05 0.93 -4.91
C HIS A 139 5.79 2.21 -4.14
N SER A 140 6.83 2.67 -3.43
CA SER A 140 6.78 3.89 -2.66
C SER A 140 7.77 4.90 -3.22
N GLU A 141 7.33 6.15 -3.28
CA GLU A 141 8.12 7.28 -3.76
C GLU A 141 8.06 8.41 -2.74
N ILE A 142 9.15 9.14 -2.61
CA ILE A 142 9.26 10.37 -1.82
C ILE A 142 9.46 11.56 -2.76
N GLN A 143 8.82 12.69 -2.46
CA GLN A 143 9.04 13.92 -3.20
C GLN A 143 10.30 14.61 -2.71
N LEU A 144 11.19 14.94 -3.63
CA LEU A 144 12.43 15.67 -3.37
C LEU A 144 12.19 17.18 -3.34
N GLU A 145 13.19 17.94 -2.87
CA GLU A 145 13.10 19.41 -2.77
C GLU A 145 12.85 20.11 -4.13
N ASP A 146 13.33 19.51 -5.22
CA ASP A 146 13.09 20.01 -6.58
C ASP A 146 11.72 19.68 -7.15
N GLY A 147 10.87 18.98 -6.35
CA GLY A 147 9.53 18.57 -6.76
C GLY A 147 9.46 17.23 -7.52
N SER A 148 10.61 16.65 -7.86
CA SER A 148 10.65 15.33 -8.50
C SER A 148 10.35 14.22 -7.49
N TRP A 149 9.96 13.04 -8.01
CA TRP A 149 9.66 11.85 -7.20
C TRP A 149 10.77 10.82 -7.32
N ASN A 150 11.22 10.31 -6.19
CA ASN A 150 12.24 9.28 -6.12
C ASN A 150 11.64 7.99 -5.56
N ARG A 151 11.66 6.93 -6.38
CA ARG A 151 11.24 5.60 -5.93
C ARG A 151 12.33 4.99 -5.07
N PHE A 152 11.98 4.62 -3.84
CA PHE A 152 12.92 4.03 -2.89
C PHE A 152 12.57 2.58 -2.50
N MET A 153 11.36 2.13 -2.80
CA MET A 153 10.90 0.77 -2.49
C MET A 153 10.01 0.23 -3.60
N SER A 154 10.21 -1.04 -3.95
CA SER A 154 9.35 -1.78 -4.87
C SER A 154 9.04 -3.15 -4.29
N SER A 155 7.81 -3.60 -4.45
CA SER A 155 7.35 -4.91 -4.01
C SER A 155 6.51 -5.56 -5.09
N TYR A 156 6.66 -6.87 -5.22
CA TYR A 156 5.95 -7.68 -6.21
C TYR A 156 5.08 -8.69 -5.48
N TYR A 157 3.79 -8.64 -5.76
CA TYR A 157 2.76 -9.45 -5.12
C TYR A 157 2.30 -10.54 -6.06
N THR A 158 2.28 -11.77 -5.56
CA THR A 158 1.74 -12.93 -6.28
C THR A 158 0.71 -13.60 -5.39
N ARG A 159 -0.47 -13.92 -5.95
CA ARG A 159 -1.49 -14.67 -5.20
C ARG A 159 -0.95 -16.01 -4.78
N SER A 160 -1.13 -16.34 -3.52
CA SER A 160 -0.83 -17.68 -3.02
C SER A 160 -1.84 -18.67 -3.57
N GLU A 161 -1.36 -19.81 -4.09
CA GLU A 161 -2.22 -20.89 -4.59
C GLU A 161 -2.89 -21.65 -3.45
N THR A 162 -2.29 -21.60 -2.27
CA THR A 162 -2.82 -22.28 -1.09
C THR A 162 -3.85 -21.38 -0.42
N PRO A 163 -5.14 -21.79 -0.32
CA PRO A 163 -6.11 -21.02 0.43
C PRO A 163 -5.70 -20.92 1.89
N PRO A 164 -6.06 -19.81 2.60
CA PRO A 164 -5.74 -19.66 4.01
C PRO A 164 -6.36 -20.78 4.82
N PRO A 165 -5.73 -21.21 5.92
CA PRO A 165 -6.34 -22.16 6.82
C PRO A 165 -7.62 -21.56 7.40
N SER A 166 -8.68 -22.32 7.30
CA SER A 166 -10.00 -21.94 7.80
C SER A 166 -10.06 -21.99 9.34
#